data_470f80b278a0d911dd088231a79f56ca
#
_entry.id   470f80b278a0d911dd088231a79f56ca
#
_cell.length_a   1.000
_cell.length_b   1.000
_cell.length_c   1.000
_cell.angle_alpha   90.00
_cell.angle_beta   90.00
_cell.angle_gamma   90.00
#
_symmetry.space_group_name_H-M   'P 1'
#
loop_
_entity.id
_entity.type
_entity.pdbx_description
1 polymer ?
#
loop_
_entity_poly.entity_id
_entity_poly.type
_entity_poly.pdbx_seq_one_letter_code
_entity_poly.pdbx_strand_id
1 'polypeptide(L)'
;KLDFVRSDVRNAHRKIETEAAQALVDALGNDLSALAAAVAQLLSDVQGTITHEAVRRYYSGRVEATSFEVADAIVGGHSAQALTLVRHAYATGSAPAQLVAAIATKFRAMAKVSAPAGRKNLGMSPWQAEYARRELRSWPDPALASAITAIAQADEDTKGASKDPEGAVEKLVMTLCRLHRG
;
A
#
# COMPACT_ATOMS: atom_id res chain seq x y z
N LYS A 1 -3.55 15.60 16.26
CA LYS A 1 -2.74 14.39 16.12
C LYS A 1 -1.58 14.59 15.16
N LEU A 2 -1.84 15.05 13.93
CA LEU A 2 -0.79 15.37 12.97
C LEU A 2 0.17 16.43 13.53
N ASP A 3 -0.38 17.46 14.17
CA ASP A 3 0.39 18.50 14.81
C ASP A 3 1.18 17.98 16.02
N PHE A 4 0.63 17.00 16.74
CA PHE A 4 1.33 16.31 17.83
C PHE A 4 2.57 15.59 17.29
N VAL A 5 2.40 14.72 16.28
CA VAL A 5 3.52 13.98 15.66
C VAL A 5 4.59 14.95 15.14
N ARG A 6 4.18 16.00 14.43
CA ARG A 6 5.12 17.01 13.89
C ARG A 6 5.84 17.79 14.98
N SER A 7 5.11 18.14 16.06
CA SER A 7 5.69 18.86 17.20
C SER A 7 6.71 18.00 17.93
N ASP A 8 6.40 16.73 18.14
CA ASP A 8 7.26 15.80 18.88
C ASP A 8 8.57 15.54 18.13
N VAL A 9 8.49 15.29 16.81
CA VAL A 9 9.67 15.16 15.95
C VAL A 9 10.50 16.46 15.90
N ARG A 10 9.85 17.63 15.87
CA ARG A 10 10.52 18.93 15.88
C ARG A 10 11.23 19.20 17.21
N ASN A 11 10.60 18.83 18.32
CA ASN A 11 11.20 18.95 19.66
C ASN A 11 12.48 18.09 19.79
N ALA A 12 12.55 16.98 19.06
CA ALA A 12 13.75 16.16 18.95
C ALA A 12 14.76 16.69 17.91
N HIS A 13 14.58 17.92 17.39
CA HIS A 13 15.42 18.55 16.36
C HIS A 13 15.53 17.72 15.06
N ARG A 14 14.49 16.97 14.72
CA ARG A 14 14.42 16.11 13.55
C ARG A 14 13.33 16.58 12.57
N LYS A 15 13.34 16.00 11.40
CA LYS A 15 12.35 16.26 10.35
C LYS A 15 11.54 15.00 10.04
N ILE A 16 10.28 15.19 9.72
CA ILE A 16 9.38 14.15 9.23
C ILE A 16 8.65 14.65 7.99
N GLU A 17 8.54 13.81 6.97
CA GLU A 17 7.73 14.11 5.80
C GLU A 17 6.26 14.23 6.19
N THR A 18 5.52 15.11 5.52
CA THR A 18 4.08 15.26 5.75
C THR A 18 3.32 13.96 5.57
N GLU A 19 3.69 13.20 4.56
CA GLU A 19 3.13 11.90 4.21
C GLU A 19 3.46 10.84 5.28
N ALA A 20 4.67 10.88 5.84
CA ALA A 20 5.08 10.00 6.93
C ALA A 20 4.28 10.26 8.23
N ALA A 21 4.13 11.53 8.60
CA ALA A 21 3.34 11.90 9.77
C ALA A 21 1.86 11.50 9.63
N GLN A 22 1.30 11.65 8.42
CA GLN A 22 -0.07 11.21 8.14
C GLN A 22 -0.18 9.68 8.20
N ALA A 23 0.75 8.95 7.61
CA ALA A 23 0.77 7.49 7.64
C ALA A 23 0.81 6.93 9.07
N LEU A 24 1.57 7.55 9.98
CA LEU A 24 1.56 7.21 11.40
C LEU A 24 0.18 7.38 12.04
N VAL A 25 -0.47 8.52 11.78
CA VAL A 25 -1.81 8.79 12.31
C VAL A 25 -2.84 7.83 11.74
N ASP A 26 -2.74 7.47 10.45
CA ASP A 26 -3.64 6.54 9.80
C ASP A 26 -3.44 5.10 10.31
N ALA A 27 -2.19 4.70 10.60
CA ALA A 27 -1.86 3.36 11.10
C ALA A 27 -2.25 3.15 12.58
N LEU A 28 -2.04 4.16 13.42
CA LEU A 28 -2.22 4.04 14.87
C LEU A 28 -3.51 4.71 15.39
N GLY A 29 -4.23 5.39 14.54
CA GLY A 29 -5.56 5.92 14.79
C GLY A 29 -5.58 6.98 15.90
N ASN A 30 -6.42 6.74 16.91
CA ASN A 30 -6.71 7.72 17.96
C ASN A 30 -5.88 7.57 19.24
N ASP A 31 -5.02 6.58 19.30
CA ASP A 31 -4.19 6.32 20.48
C ASP A 31 -2.95 7.22 20.49
N LEU A 32 -3.01 8.28 21.30
CA LEU A 32 -1.89 9.22 21.47
C LEU A 32 -0.66 8.57 22.11
N SER A 33 -0.86 7.57 22.97
CA SER A 33 0.23 6.84 23.61
C SER A 33 0.98 5.99 22.60
N ALA A 34 0.24 5.27 21.75
CA ALA A 34 0.81 4.52 20.64
C ALA A 34 1.53 5.44 19.64
N LEU A 35 0.98 6.62 19.33
CA LEU A 35 1.62 7.61 18.46
C LEU A 35 2.93 8.15 19.07
N ALA A 36 2.96 8.45 20.37
CA ALA A 36 4.16 8.91 21.05
C ALA A 36 5.27 7.83 21.06
N ALA A 37 4.90 6.60 21.40
CA ALA A 37 5.83 5.46 21.38
C ALA A 37 6.40 5.23 19.96
N ALA A 38 5.56 5.36 18.94
CA ALA A 38 5.93 5.24 17.54
C ALA A 38 6.91 6.32 17.10
N VAL A 39 6.66 7.56 17.46
CA VAL A 39 7.58 8.67 17.16
C VAL A 39 8.92 8.45 17.85
N ALA A 40 8.92 8.07 19.14
CA ALA A 40 10.15 7.79 19.88
C ALA A 40 10.98 6.65 19.23
N GLN A 41 10.32 5.57 18.79
CA GLN A 41 10.96 4.47 18.09
C GLN A 41 11.59 4.92 16.77
N LEU A 42 10.85 5.68 15.95
CA LEU A 42 11.37 6.19 14.67
C LEU A 42 12.53 7.16 14.86
N LEU A 43 12.49 7.99 15.89
CA LEU A 43 13.59 8.90 16.23
C LEU A 43 14.85 8.15 16.63
N SER A 44 14.72 7.00 17.30
CA SER A 44 15.84 6.14 17.67
C SER A 44 16.46 5.41 16.47
N ASP A 45 15.61 4.85 15.60
CA ASP A 45 16.03 3.86 14.62
C ASP A 45 16.32 4.45 13.23
N VAL A 46 15.70 5.58 12.91
CA VAL A 46 15.86 6.23 11.60
C VAL A 46 16.85 7.37 11.69
N GLN A 47 17.90 7.37 10.87
CA GLN A 47 18.81 8.50 10.74
C GLN A 47 18.29 9.50 9.69
N GLY A 48 18.45 10.81 9.95
CA GLY A 48 18.01 11.85 9.02
C GLY A 48 16.51 12.16 9.09
N THR A 49 15.88 12.43 7.96
CA THR A 49 14.46 12.72 7.86
C THR A 49 13.65 11.42 7.96
N ILE A 50 12.60 11.42 8.77
CA ILE A 50 11.65 10.30 8.84
C ILE A 50 10.78 10.33 7.58
N THR A 51 10.99 9.36 6.69
CA THR A 51 10.29 9.24 5.42
C THR A 51 9.02 8.38 5.55
N HIS A 52 8.11 8.52 4.59
CA HIS A 52 6.93 7.66 4.48
C HIS A 52 7.31 6.16 4.39
N GLU A 53 8.38 5.83 3.68
CA GLU A 53 8.88 4.46 3.56
C GLU A 53 9.36 3.92 4.91
N ALA A 54 10.08 4.73 5.71
CA ALA A 54 10.48 4.35 7.04
C ALA A 54 9.27 4.03 7.94
N VAL A 55 8.25 4.90 7.95
CA VAL A 55 7.02 4.67 8.70
C VAL A 55 6.34 3.37 8.27
N ARG A 56 6.22 3.13 6.98
CA ARG A 56 5.65 1.87 6.47
C ARG A 56 6.41 0.63 6.95
N ARG A 57 7.74 0.67 6.96
CA ARG A 57 8.58 -0.44 7.41
C ARG A 57 8.35 -0.80 8.89
N TYR A 58 8.09 0.18 9.75
CA TYR A 58 7.95 -0.03 11.19
C TYR A 58 6.51 -0.27 11.63
N TYR A 59 5.52 0.33 10.94
CA TYR A 59 4.12 0.38 11.42
C TYR A 59 3.09 -0.31 10.53
N SER A 60 3.41 -0.69 9.30
CA SER A 60 2.69 -1.79 8.69
C SER A 60 3.32 -3.08 9.24
N GLY A 61 2.56 -3.92 9.90
CA GLY A 61 3.08 -5.19 10.42
C GLY A 61 3.95 -5.87 9.35
N ARG A 62 4.99 -6.61 9.73
CA ARG A 62 6.02 -7.15 8.81
C ARG A 62 5.41 -7.84 7.58
N VAL A 63 4.27 -8.51 7.78
CA VAL A 63 3.48 -9.18 6.74
C VAL A 63 2.73 -8.17 5.86
N GLU A 64 2.16 -7.10 6.44
CA GLU A 64 1.44 -6.06 5.71
C GLU A 64 2.40 -5.20 4.88
N ALA A 65 3.58 -4.86 5.41
CA ALA A 65 4.60 -4.13 4.66
C ALA A 65 4.98 -4.85 3.39
N THR A 66 5.27 -6.14 3.46
CA THR A 66 5.62 -6.97 2.29
C THR A 66 4.46 -7.03 1.29
N SER A 67 3.21 -7.15 1.76
CA SER A 67 2.04 -7.17 0.90
C SER A 67 1.86 -5.85 0.13
N PHE A 68 2.13 -4.71 0.76
CA PHE A 68 2.12 -3.41 0.08
C PHE A 68 3.29 -3.23 -0.89
N GLU A 69 4.48 -3.74 -0.57
CA GLU A 69 5.63 -3.74 -1.49
C GLU A 69 5.33 -4.57 -2.75
N VAL A 70 4.65 -5.70 -2.62
CA VAL A 70 4.15 -6.49 -3.76
C VAL A 70 3.21 -5.63 -4.63
N ALA A 71 2.25 -4.95 -4.00
CA ALA A 71 1.29 -4.12 -4.71
C ALA A 71 1.98 -2.93 -5.42
N ASP A 72 2.98 -2.30 -4.79
CA ASP A 72 3.76 -1.21 -5.38
C ASP A 72 4.56 -1.68 -6.60
N ALA A 73 5.22 -2.85 -6.51
CA ALA A 73 5.96 -3.44 -7.62
C ALA A 73 5.03 -3.78 -8.81
N ILE A 74 3.81 -4.25 -8.55
CA ILE A 74 2.79 -4.52 -9.58
C ILE A 74 2.37 -3.21 -10.26
N VAL A 75 2.03 -2.19 -9.49
CA VAL A 75 1.58 -0.89 -10.02
C VAL A 75 2.67 -0.24 -10.87
N GLY A 76 3.95 -0.44 -10.52
CA GLY A 76 5.10 -0.01 -11.31
C GLY A 76 5.44 -0.91 -12.50
N GLY A 77 4.72 -2.02 -12.73
CA GLY A 77 4.99 -2.95 -13.84
C GLY A 77 6.23 -3.83 -13.66
N HIS A 78 6.79 -3.92 -12.44
CA HIS A 78 8.02 -4.63 -12.13
C HIS A 78 7.76 -6.12 -11.82
N SER A 79 7.43 -6.92 -12.84
CA SER A 79 6.97 -8.31 -12.67
C SER A 79 7.97 -9.21 -11.93
N ALA A 80 9.26 -9.14 -12.25
CA ALA A 80 10.27 -9.98 -11.60
C ALA A 80 10.40 -9.63 -10.11
N GLN A 81 10.39 -8.34 -9.77
CA GLN A 81 10.43 -7.87 -8.39
C GLN A 81 9.16 -8.29 -7.64
N ALA A 82 7.98 -8.12 -8.24
CA ALA A 82 6.71 -8.49 -7.63
C ALA A 82 6.67 -9.99 -7.29
N LEU A 83 7.09 -10.87 -8.20
CA LEU A 83 7.14 -12.31 -7.94
C LEU A 83 8.16 -12.68 -6.85
N THR A 84 9.30 -12.02 -6.81
CA THR A 84 10.29 -12.22 -5.74
C THR A 84 9.72 -11.84 -4.38
N LEU A 85 9.00 -10.70 -4.30
CA LEU A 85 8.34 -10.24 -3.08
C LEU A 85 7.18 -11.16 -2.67
N VAL A 86 6.41 -11.72 -3.61
CA VAL A 86 5.36 -12.72 -3.32
C VAL A 86 5.96 -13.96 -2.67
N ARG A 87 7.04 -14.51 -3.22
CA ARG A 87 7.72 -15.67 -2.63
C ARG A 87 8.28 -15.37 -1.24
N HIS A 88 8.85 -14.17 -1.06
CA HIS A 88 9.31 -13.72 0.25
C HIS A 88 8.14 -13.59 1.24
N ALA A 89 7.00 -13.04 0.80
CA ALA A 89 5.80 -12.93 1.60
C ALA A 89 5.31 -14.31 2.10
N TYR A 90 5.28 -15.31 1.22
CA TYR A 90 4.92 -16.69 1.62
C TYR A 90 5.91 -17.28 2.59
N ALA A 91 7.21 -17.13 2.35
CA ALA A 91 8.26 -17.60 3.25
C ALA A 91 8.19 -16.97 4.65
N THR A 92 7.60 -15.77 4.76
CA THR A 92 7.41 -15.05 6.03
C THR A 92 6.01 -15.22 6.63
N GLY A 93 5.15 -16.06 6.04
CA GLY A 93 3.85 -16.44 6.58
C GLY A 93 2.67 -15.58 6.12
N SER A 94 2.82 -14.79 5.05
CA SER A 94 1.68 -14.06 4.48
C SER A 94 0.69 -15.00 3.83
N ALA A 95 -0.60 -14.84 4.12
CA ALA A 95 -1.64 -15.59 3.43
C ALA A 95 -1.92 -15.02 2.03
N PRO A 96 -2.23 -15.87 1.02
CA PRO A 96 -2.56 -15.42 -0.33
C PRO A 96 -3.65 -14.34 -0.37
N ALA A 97 -4.70 -14.50 0.42
CA ALA A 97 -5.79 -13.53 0.50
C ALA A 97 -5.34 -12.14 1.01
N GLN A 98 -4.30 -12.07 1.88
CA GLN A 98 -3.76 -10.79 2.36
C GLN A 98 -3.04 -10.05 1.23
N LEU A 99 -2.29 -10.76 0.38
CA LEU A 99 -1.63 -10.18 -0.78
C LEU A 99 -2.65 -9.60 -1.76
N VAL A 100 -3.71 -10.37 -2.06
CA VAL A 100 -4.80 -9.90 -2.93
C VAL A 100 -5.50 -8.68 -2.32
N ALA A 101 -5.74 -8.66 -1.02
CA ALA A 101 -6.37 -7.52 -0.33
C ALA A 101 -5.52 -6.24 -0.42
N ALA A 102 -4.20 -6.34 -0.27
CA ALA A 102 -3.29 -5.21 -0.42
C ALA A 102 -3.28 -4.67 -1.86
N ILE A 103 -3.21 -5.56 -2.86
CA ILE A 103 -3.31 -5.22 -4.29
C ILE A 103 -4.66 -4.53 -4.55
N ALA A 104 -5.77 -5.12 -4.09
CA ALA A 104 -7.11 -4.56 -4.25
C ALA A 104 -7.24 -3.16 -3.66
N THR A 105 -6.61 -2.90 -2.52
CA THR A 105 -6.62 -1.59 -1.86
C THR A 105 -6.00 -0.52 -2.76
N LYS A 106 -4.87 -0.80 -3.37
CA LYS A 106 -4.19 0.09 -4.32
C LYS A 106 -5.07 0.38 -5.56
N PHE A 107 -5.56 -0.66 -6.22
CA PHE A 107 -6.36 -0.50 -7.43
C PHE A 107 -7.71 0.16 -7.16
N ARG A 108 -8.34 -0.07 -6.01
CA ARG A 108 -9.54 0.66 -5.59
C ARG A 108 -9.26 2.15 -5.38
N ALA A 109 -8.10 2.51 -4.85
CA ALA A 109 -7.71 3.91 -4.69
C ALA A 109 -7.58 4.59 -6.06
N MET A 110 -6.91 3.96 -7.03
CA MET A 110 -6.80 4.46 -8.40
C MET A 110 -8.19 4.58 -9.08
N ALA A 111 -9.05 3.57 -8.94
CA ALA A 111 -10.41 3.61 -9.49
C ALA A 111 -11.27 4.73 -8.89
N LYS A 112 -11.10 5.03 -7.61
CA LYS A 112 -11.82 6.14 -6.97
C LYS A 112 -11.40 7.49 -7.55
N VAL A 113 -10.13 7.70 -7.84
CA VAL A 113 -9.62 8.97 -8.38
C VAL A 113 -9.78 9.09 -9.90
N SER A 114 -10.00 7.99 -10.63
CA SER A 114 -10.33 8.01 -12.07
C SER A 114 -11.78 8.41 -12.31
N ALA A 115 -12.67 8.30 -11.31
CA ALA A 115 -14.06 8.69 -11.47
C ALA A 115 -14.21 10.18 -11.79
N PRO A 116 -15.17 10.57 -12.68
CA PRO A 116 -15.39 11.96 -13.05
C PRO A 116 -15.54 12.88 -11.85
N ALA A 117 -15.05 14.11 -11.97
CA ALA A 117 -14.94 15.13 -10.92
C ALA A 117 -16.29 15.62 -10.37
N GLY A 118 -17.04 14.75 -9.75
CA GLY A 118 -18.32 15.04 -9.06
C GLY A 118 -18.43 14.40 -7.69
N ARG A 119 -17.56 13.44 -7.37
CA ARG A 119 -17.52 12.83 -6.04
C ARG A 119 -16.69 13.68 -5.09
N LYS A 120 -17.34 14.52 -4.32
CA LYS A 120 -16.71 15.39 -3.31
C LYS A 120 -16.06 14.61 -2.15
N ASN A 121 -16.39 13.35 -1.95
CA ASN A 121 -15.81 12.53 -0.88
C ASN A 121 -15.35 11.18 -1.45
N LEU A 122 -14.03 11.02 -1.62
CA LEU A 122 -13.41 9.78 -2.08
C LEU A 122 -13.21 8.76 -0.94
N GLY A 123 -13.50 9.14 0.33
CA GLY A 123 -13.25 8.31 1.50
C GLY A 123 -11.75 8.03 1.71
N MET A 124 -10.89 8.97 1.31
CA MET A 124 -9.43 8.92 1.48
C MET A 124 -8.90 10.33 1.76
N SER A 125 -7.71 10.41 2.37
CA SER A 125 -7.06 11.69 2.62
C SER A 125 -6.58 12.36 1.31
N PRO A 126 -6.38 13.69 1.30
CA PRO A 126 -5.90 14.39 0.11
C PRO A 126 -4.59 13.84 -0.45
N TRP A 127 -3.65 13.45 0.41
CA TRP A 127 -2.36 12.91 -0.01
C TRP A 127 -2.51 11.49 -0.62
N GLN A 128 -3.40 10.64 -0.06
CA GLN A 128 -3.71 9.33 -0.64
C GLN A 128 -4.32 9.47 -2.03
N ALA A 129 -5.22 10.44 -2.21
CA ALA A 129 -5.81 10.73 -3.51
C ALA A 129 -4.75 11.22 -4.52
N GLU A 130 -3.81 12.07 -4.10
CA GLU A 130 -2.74 12.55 -4.97
C GLU A 130 -1.75 11.43 -5.34
N TYR A 131 -1.42 10.56 -4.38
CA TYR A 131 -0.59 9.39 -4.62
C TYR A 131 -1.26 8.45 -5.64
N ALA A 132 -2.54 8.13 -5.44
CA ALA A 132 -3.31 7.30 -6.36
C ALA A 132 -3.42 7.92 -7.77
N ARG A 133 -3.53 9.26 -7.89
CA ARG A 133 -3.51 9.95 -9.19
C ARG A 133 -2.17 9.81 -9.91
N ARG A 134 -1.05 9.83 -9.18
CA ARG A 134 0.28 9.59 -9.77
C ARG A 134 0.40 8.18 -10.32
N GLU A 135 -0.03 7.19 -9.55
CA GLU A 135 -0.04 5.78 -9.97
C GLU A 135 -0.96 5.54 -11.17
N LEU A 136 -2.13 6.18 -11.18
CA LEU A 136 -3.12 6.06 -12.26
C LEU A 136 -2.57 6.50 -13.63
N ARG A 137 -1.57 7.37 -13.69
CA ARG A 137 -1.01 7.86 -14.97
C ARG A 137 -0.46 6.75 -15.87
N SER A 138 -0.01 5.65 -15.27
CA SER A 138 0.52 4.49 -15.99
C SER A 138 -0.54 3.41 -16.25
N TRP A 139 -1.80 3.66 -15.88
CA TRP A 139 -2.91 2.71 -16.00
C TRP A 139 -4.07 3.30 -16.81
N PRO A 140 -4.11 3.12 -18.15
CA PRO A 140 -5.26 3.51 -18.96
C PRO A 140 -6.56 2.88 -18.46
N ASP A 141 -7.70 3.58 -18.63
CA ASP A 141 -8.99 3.13 -18.13
C ASP A 141 -9.35 1.67 -18.50
N PRO A 142 -9.12 1.18 -19.74
CA PRO A 142 -9.40 -0.21 -20.07
C PRO A 142 -8.51 -1.21 -19.29
N ALA A 143 -7.23 -0.86 -19.08
CA ALA A 143 -6.30 -1.68 -18.32
C ALA A 143 -6.70 -1.71 -16.84
N LEU A 144 -7.07 -0.56 -16.27
CA LEU A 144 -7.56 -0.47 -14.90
C LEU A 144 -8.84 -1.30 -14.67
N ALA A 145 -9.80 -1.24 -15.60
CA ALA A 145 -11.03 -2.03 -15.54
C ALA A 145 -10.74 -3.54 -15.58
N SER A 146 -9.86 -3.96 -16.50
CA SER A 146 -9.42 -5.35 -16.62
C SER A 146 -8.68 -5.82 -15.37
N ALA A 147 -7.84 -4.95 -14.78
CA ALA A 147 -7.13 -5.23 -13.55
C ALA A 147 -8.09 -5.47 -12.37
N ILE A 148 -9.12 -4.64 -12.21
CA ILE A 148 -10.13 -4.79 -11.15
C ILE A 148 -10.87 -6.12 -11.29
N THR A 149 -11.23 -6.53 -12.51
CA THR A 149 -11.87 -7.82 -12.78
C THR A 149 -10.94 -8.99 -12.40
N ALA A 150 -9.65 -8.92 -12.80
CA ALA A 150 -8.67 -9.95 -12.45
C ALA A 150 -8.44 -10.06 -10.94
N ILE A 151 -8.43 -8.92 -10.24
CA ILE A 151 -8.30 -8.89 -8.77
C ILE A 151 -9.52 -9.52 -8.09
N ALA A 152 -10.74 -9.24 -8.57
CA ALA A 152 -11.95 -9.85 -8.02
C ALA A 152 -11.93 -11.37 -8.18
N GLN A 153 -11.52 -11.90 -9.34
CA GLN A 153 -11.37 -13.34 -9.56
C GLN A 153 -10.33 -13.95 -8.61
N ALA A 154 -9.18 -13.31 -8.44
CA ALA A 154 -8.14 -13.79 -7.53
C ALA A 154 -8.58 -13.74 -6.06
N ASP A 155 -9.43 -12.79 -5.68
CA ASP A 155 -10.02 -12.72 -4.34
C ASP A 155 -10.93 -13.94 -4.06
N GLU A 156 -11.75 -14.33 -5.03
CA GLU A 156 -12.55 -15.55 -4.96
C GLU A 156 -11.67 -16.82 -4.90
N ASP A 157 -10.67 -16.90 -5.78
CA ASP A 157 -9.76 -18.03 -5.87
C ASP A 157 -8.99 -18.26 -4.54
N THR A 158 -8.51 -17.17 -3.91
CA THR A 158 -7.76 -17.25 -2.65
C THR A 158 -8.65 -17.50 -1.42
N LYS A 159 -9.96 -17.31 -1.54
CA LYS A 159 -10.95 -17.55 -0.48
C LYS A 159 -11.60 -18.96 -0.57
N GLY A 160 -11.12 -19.81 -1.43
CA GLY A 160 -11.53 -21.21 -1.48
C GLY A 160 -12.13 -21.68 -2.80
N ALA A 161 -12.27 -20.82 -3.82
CA ALA A 161 -12.72 -21.22 -5.14
C ALA A 161 -11.63 -22.02 -5.90
N SER A 162 -10.35 -21.78 -5.60
CA SER A 162 -9.22 -22.51 -6.19
C SER A 162 -8.58 -23.49 -5.21
N LYS A 163 -8.07 -24.61 -5.75
CA LYS A 163 -7.23 -25.57 -5.01
C LYS A 163 -5.78 -25.11 -4.87
N ASP A 164 -5.37 -24.09 -5.64
CA ASP A 164 -4.04 -23.49 -5.64
C ASP A 164 -4.14 -21.97 -5.44
N PRO A 165 -4.34 -21.50 -4.20
CA PRO A 165 -4.45 -20.09 -3.91
C PRO A 165 -3.14 -19.30 -4.12
N GLU A 166 -1.96 -19.95 -3.97
CA GLU A 166 -0.67 -19.31 -4.22
C GLU A 166 -0.45 -19.09 -5.71
N GLY A 167 -0.73 -20.08 -6.54
CA GLY A 167 -0.69 -19.98 -7.99
C GLY A 167 -1.69 -18.95 -8.52
N ALA A 168 -2.85 -18.77 -7.88
CA ALA A 168 -3.80 -17.72 -8.22
C ALA A 168 -3.20 -16.32 -8.04
N VAL A 169 -2.43 -16.08 -6.97
CA VAL A 169 -1.72 -14.80 -6.76
C VAL A 169 -0.62 -14.60 -7.79
N GLU A 170 0.20 -15.61 -8.08
CA GLU A 170 1.25 -15.49 -9.10
C GLU A 170 0.65 -15.18 -10.49
N LYS A 171 -0.44 -15.85 -10.85
CA LYS A 171 -1.20 -15.56 -12.08
C LYS A 171 -1.74 -14.14 -12.10
N LEU A 172 -2.27 -13.64 -10.97
CA LEU A 172 -2.73 -12.25 -10.84
C LEU A 172 -1.58 -11.28 -11.09
N VAL A 173 -0.42 -11.47 -10.43
CA VAL A 173 0.78 -10.63 -10.62
C VAL A 173 1.17 -10.54 -12.09
N MET A 174 1.26 -11.68 -12.77
CA MET A 174 1.63 -11.73 -14.18
C MET A 174 0.60 -11.04 -15.07
N THR A 175 -0.69 -11.19 -14.76
CA THR A 175 -1.78 -10.56 -15.50
C THR A 175 -1.73 -9.05 -15.35
N LEU A 176 -1.60 -8.53 -14.11
CA LEU A 176 -1.54 -7.10 -13.83
C LEU A 176 -0.30 -6.44 -14.47
N CYS A 177 0.88 -7.07 -14.37
CA CYS A 177 2.08 -6.54 -14.98
C CYS A 177 2.03 -6.55 -16.53
N ARG A 178 1.26 -7.47 -17.13
CA ARG A 178 0.99 -7.46 -18.56
C ARG A 178 0.09 -6.30 -18.95
N LEU A 179 -0.98 -6.05 -18.20
CA LEU A 179 -1.92 -4.94 -18.42
C LEU A 179 -1.25 -3.57 -18.28
N HIS A 180 -0.23 -3.45 -17.44
CA HIS A 180 0.56 -2.23 -17.29
C HIS A 180 1.39 -1.90 -18.55
N ARG A 181 1.81 -2.91 -19.32
CA ARG A 181 2.68 -2.75 -20.49
C ARG A 181 1.92 -2.53 -21.82
N GLY A 182 0.65 -2.83 -21.84
CA GLY A 182 -0.23 -2.71 -23.01
C GLY A 182 -0.93 -1.40 -23.08
#